data_1c81d87d7929357be5f27f8dc31585c3
#
_entry.id   1c81d87d7929357be5f27f8dc31585c3
#
_cell.length_a   1.000
_cell.length_b   1.000
_cell.length_c   1.000
_cell.angle_alpha   90.00
_cell.angle_beta   90.00
_cell.angle_gamma   90.00
#
_symmetry.space_group_name_H-M   'P 1'
#
loop_
_entity.id
_entity.type
_entity.pdbx_description
1 polymer ?
#
loop_
_entity_poly.entity_id
_entity_poly.type
_entity_poly.pdbx_seq_one_letter_code
_entity_poly.pdbx_strand_id
1 'polypeptide(L)'
;MGEWLAFTFALTGRREWGHGTQGVALGYGLVGLSARAGPQTSAKCPHNLHLLNFSNFPSTQRPTLFLPILSPLLKTEFFMKRYINCLSIAGSDPYGGAGIQADLKTFSALGCYGSAAITALTVQNSTGVKRSVAVDAQMVYEQAAAVFDDITIDALKIGMTVNSGIIRAITRLIKTYHPATVILDPVMVSSSGHRLLDEEAIKVLKEELMPLCTLVTPNIPELEVLSGGAEGIAAARKIIEETKCAFVLVKGGHLEGQPTDCLVSANRTWDFPGRRVDTRNTHGTGCTLSSAIAAYAAQGVSMPEAVGKAKAYVEHALAAGAEINAGKGHGSMNHFFEGHELMTR
;
A
#
# COMPACT_ATOMS: atom_id res chain seq x y z
N MET A 1 -3.75 -21.59 49.72
CA MET A 1 -2.54 -21.55 48.91
C MET A 1 -2.95 -21.95 47.51
N GLY A 2 -3.05 -20.97 46.62
CA GLY A 2 -3.55 -21.18 45.25
C GLY A 2 -2.38 -21.51 44.33
N GLU A 3 -2.47 -22.63 43.64
CA GLU A 3 -1.53 -23.04 42.61
C GLU A 3 -1.82 -22.25 41.31
N TRP A 4 -0.79 -21.68 40.73
CA TRP A 4 -0.85 -20.96 39.45
C TRP A 4 -0.56 -21.93 38.28
N LEU A 5 -1.47 -22.04 37.34
CA LEU A 5 -1.25 -22.75 36.08
C LEU A 5 -0.74 -21.80 35.03
N ALA A 6 0.49 -21.98 34.55
CA ALA A 6 1.04 -21.31 33.39
C ALA A 6 0.87 -22.22 32.18
N PHE A 7 0.21 -21.69 31.10
CA PHE A 7 0.12 -22.37 29.81
C PHE A 7 1.23 -21.87 28.92
N THR A 8 2.12 -22.75 28.51
CA THR A 8 3.16 -22.44 27.51
C THR A 8 2.83 -23.18 26.22
N PHE A 9 2.66 -22.45 25.14
CA PHE A 9 2.55 -23.02 23.80
C PHE A 9 3.97 -23.15 23.23
N ALA A 10 4.43 -24.36 22.99
CA ALA A 10 5.66 -24.61 22.28
C ALA A 10 5.33 -25.15 20.88
N LEU A 11 5.72 -24.42 19.87
CA LEU A 11 5.77 -24.90 18.48
C LEU A 11 7.06 -25.69 18.31
N THR A 12 7.00 -27.02 18.28
CA THR A 12 8.15 -27.86 17.95
C THR A 12 8.20 -28.05 16.45
N GLY A 13 9.23 -27.45 15.84
CA GLY A 13 9.53 -27.63 14.43
C GLY A 13 10.23 -28.96 14.16
N ARG A 14 10.10 -29.42 12.93
CA ARG A 14 10.82 -30.48 12.22
C ARG A 14 10.80 -31.88 12.81
N ARG A 15 10.08 -32.76 12.15
CA ARG A 15 10.49 -34.19 12.03
C ARG A 15 11.18 -34.39 10.69
N GLU A 16 12.41 -34.83 10.72
CA GLU A 16 13.09 -35.35 9.54
C GLU A 16 12.50 -36.72 9.19
N TRP A 17 12.03 -36.84 7.96
CA TRP A 17 11.66 -38.13 7.40
C TRP A 17 12.83 -38.60 6.53
N GLY A 18 13.31 -39.82 6.81
CA GLY A 18 14.34 -40.48 6.02
C GLY A 18 13.89 -40.72 4.58
N HIS A 19 14.85 -40.65 3.72
CA HIS A 19 14.92 -40.93 2.30
C HIS A 19 13.67 -41.49 1.60
N GLY A 20 13.08 -40.67 0.73
CA GLY A 20 12.10 -41.05 -0.27
C GLY A 20 11.48 -39.80 -0.89
N THR A 21 11.82 -39.56 -2.12
CA THR A 21 11.42 -38.47 -3.02
C THR A 21 10.00 -37.94 -2.88
N GLN A 22 9.91 -36.58 -2.99
CA GLN A 22 8.77 -35.74 -3.37
C GLN A 22 7.84 -35.26 -2.25
N GLY A 23 7.77 -33.93 -2.15
CA GLY A 23 6.69 -33.17 -1.55
C GLY A 23 6.93 -32.74 -0.10
N VAL A 24 7.31 -31.48 0.11
CA VAL A 24 7.32 -30.85 1.44
C VAL A 24 5.89 -30.47 1.76
N ALA A 25 5.22 -31.32 2.53
CA ALA A 25 3.95 -30.94 3.19
C ALA A 25 4.28 -30.42 4.58
N LEU A 26 4.00 -29.16 4.84
CA LEU A 26 4.02 -28.56 6.18
C LEU A 26 2.77 -29.05 6.94
N GLY A 27 2.90 -30.16 7.68
CA GLY A 27 1.86 -30.62 8.61
C GLY A 27 2.06 -30.00 9.98
N TYR A 28 1.16 -29.14 10.40
CA TYR A 28 1.08 -28.69 11.79
C TYR A 28 0.29 -29.71 12.61
N GLY A 29 0.97 -30.45 13.47
CA GLY A 29 0.33 -31.35 14.44
C GLY A 29 0.26 -30.70 15.80
N LEU A 30 -0.94 -30.63 16.36
CA LEU A 30 -1.15 -30.29 17.78
C LEU A 30 -0.64 -31.46 18.61
N VAL A 31 0.50 -31.31 19.26
CA VAL A 31 1.00 -32.30 20.25
C VAL A 31 0.77 -31.75 21.63
N GLY A 32 -0.27 -32.30 22.26
CA GLY A 32 -0.47 -32.41 23.71
C GLY A 32 -0.19 -31.20 24.59
N LEU A 33 -1.20 -30.76 25.32
CA LEU A 33 -1.08 -29.91 26.51
C LEU A 33 -0.39 -30.69 27.64
N SER A 34 0.85 -30.34 28.02
CA SER A 34 1.45 -30.81 29.23
C SER A 34 1.53 -29.68 30.26
N ALA A 35 0.87 -29.85 31.40
CA ALA A 35 1.02 -28.96 32.53
C ALA A 35 2.15 -29.47 33.45
N ARG A 36 3.17 -28.65 33.75
CA ARG A 36 4.15 -28.89 34.80
C ARG A 36 4.06 -27.79 35.85
N ALA A 37 3.88 -28.18 37.09
CA ALA A 37 4.05 -27.31 38.25
C ALA A 37 5.54 -27.10 38.52
N GLY A 38 6.02 -25.85 38.53
CA GLY A 38 7.39 -25.47 38.88
C GLY A 38 7.41 -24.40 39.97
N PRO A 39 8.52 -24.23 40.73
CA PRO A 39 8.57 -23.27 41.82
C PRO A 39 8.55 -21.83 41.36
N GLN A 40 7.93 -20.99 42.17
CA GLN A 40 7.60 -19.59 41.95
C GLN A 40 8.82 -18.72 41.65
N THR A 41 8.79 -17.97 40.53
CA THR A 41 9.50 -16.70 40.40
C THR A 41 8.48 -15.61 40.14
N SER A 42 8.57 -14.53 40.87
CA SER A 42 7.63 -13.41 40.87
C SER A 42 7.77 -12.55 39.63
N ALA A 43 6.94 -12.79 38.60
CA ALA A 43 6.68 -11.85 37.54
C ALA A 43 5.24 -11.34 37.69
N LYS A 44 5.09 -10.02 37.88
CA LYS A 44 3.78 -9.35 37.99
C LYS A 44 3.07 -9.42 36.63
N CYS A 45 2.01 -10.21 36.56
CA CYS A 45 1.05 -10.19 35.48
C CYS A 45 -0.01 -9.11 35.77
N PRO A 46 -0.33 -8.18 34.88
CA PRO A 46 -1.23 -7.07 35.17
C PRO A 46 -2.72 -7.41 35.20
N HIS A 47 -3.13 -8.63 34.97
CA HIS A 47 -4.54 -9.02 35.03
C HIS A 47 -4.73 -10.30 35.87
N ASN A 48 -5.39 -10.12 37.00
CA ASN A 48 -5.79 -11.22 37.89
C ASN A 48 -6.94 -12.04 37.26
N LEU A 49 -6.62 -13.08 36.52
CA LEU A 49 -7.59 -14.09 36.10
C LEU A 49 -7.52 -15.24 37.12
N HIS A 50 -8.49 -15.31 38.04
CA HIS A 50 -8.68 -16.46 38.92
C HIS A 50 -9.42 -17.56 38.14
N LEU A 51 -8.72 -18.60 37.71
CA LEU A 51 -9.34 -19.82 37.20
C LEU A 51 -9.80 -20.68 38.39
N LEU A 52 -11.11 -20.84 38.55
CA LEU A 52 -11.69 -21.74 39.53
C LEU A 52 -11.49 -23.18 39.07
N ASN A 53 -10.85 -23.98 39.91
CA ASN A 53 -10.65 -25.42 39.70
C ASN A 53 -11.88 -26.19 40.13
N PHE A 54 -12.61 -26.79 39.21
CA PHE A 54 -13.85 -27.54 39.44
C PHE A 54 -13.63 -29.06 39.67
N SER A 55 -12.39 -29.54 39.78
CA SER A 55 -12.11 -30.97 39.91
C SER A 55 -12.57 -31.61 41.24
N ASN A 56 -12.92 -30.82 42.26
CA ASN A 56 -13.28 -31.31 43.59
C ASN A 56 -14.78 -31.32 43.88
N PHE A 57 -15.66 -31.14 42.90
CA PHE A 57 -17.10 -31.23 43.11
C PHE A 57 -17.63 -32.61 42.71
N PRO A 58 -18.47 -33.27 43.58
CA PRO A 58 -19.14 -34.51 43.25
C PRO A 58 -20.02 -34.33 42.00
N SER A 59 -20.07 -35.34 41.12
CA SER A 59 -20.73 -35.31 39.82
C SER A 59 -22.24 -35.00 39.87
N THR A 60 -22.86 -35.09 41.02
CA THR A 60 -24.29 -34.85 41.28
C THR A 60 -24.64 -33.39 41.65
N GLN A 61 -23.64 -32.51 41.84
CA GLN A 61 -23.85 -31.11 42.25
C GLN A 61 -23.23 -30.08 41.30
N ARG A 62 -23.06 -30.41 40.03
CA ARG A 62 -22.59 -29.42 39.03
C ARG A 62 -23.73 -28.46 38.72
N PRO A 63 -23.65 -27.19 39.14
CA PRO A 63 -24.71 -26.24 38.83
C PRO A 63 -24.74 -25.93 37.33
N THR A 64 -25.83 -26.28 36.69
CA THR A 64 -26.16 -25.96 35.29
C THR A 64 -26.32 -24.45 35.05
N LEU A 65 -26.17 -23.62 36.10
CA LEU A 65 -26.43 -22.17 36.06
C LEU A 65 -25.22 -21.29 35.69
N PHE A 66 -24.02 -21.88 35.53
CA PHE A 66 -22.80 -21.06 35.34
C PHE A 66 -22.38 -20.83 33.89
N LEU A 67 -22.97 -21.52 32.90
CA LEU A 67 -22.63 -21.30 31.47
C LEU A 67 -23.04 -19.93 30.91
N PRO A 68 -24.18 -19.30 31.32
CA PRO A 68 -24.52 -17.99 30.75
C PRO A 68 -23.69 -16.83 31.31
N ILE A 69 -23.04 -16.98 32.47
CA ILE A 69 -22.27 -15.90 33.10
C ILE A 69 -20.82 -15.84 32.58
N LEU A 70 -20.29 -16.97 32.15
CA LEU A 70 -18.94 -17.00 31.54
C LEU A 70 -18.92 -16.55 30.05
N SER A 71 -20.05 -16.60 29.39
CA SER A 71 -20.18 -16.24 27.98
C SER A 71 -19.82 -14.77 27.67
N PRO A 72 -20.12 -13.77 28.53
CA PRO A 72 -19.66 -12.39 28.30
C PRO A 72 -18.19 -12.15 28.65
N LEU A 73 -17.60 -12.96 29.55
CA LEU A 73 -16.21 -12.80 29.99
C LEU A 73 -15.21 -13.49 29.07
N LEU A 74 -15.65 -14.45 28.23
CA LEU A 74 -14.83 -15.11 27.22
C LEU A 74 -14.83 -14.40 25.87
N LYS A 75 -15.60 -13.31 25.70
CA LYS A 75 -15.47 -12.37 24.60
C LYS A 75 -14.42 -11.29 24.86
N THR A 76 -13.27 -11.61 25.42
CA THR A 76 -12.06 -10.88 25.09
C THR A 76 -11.70 -11.30 23.67
N GLU A 77 -12.28 -10.63 22.69
CA GLU A 77 -11.71 -10.62 21.36
C GLU A 77 -10.24 -10.25 21.55
N PHE A 78 -9.35 -11.22 21.38
CA PHE A 78 -7.94 -10.93 21.17
C PHE A 78 -7.93 -10.11 19.89
N PHE A 79 -7.97 -8.77 19.99
CA PHE A 79 -7.71 -7.87 18.88
C PHE A 79 -6.27 -8.11 18.45
N MET A 80 -6.08 -9.07 17.56
CA MET A 80 -4.78 -9.23 16.93
C MET A 80 -4.48 -7.94 16.17
N LYS A 81 -3.31 -7.36 16.43
CA LYS A 81 -2.84 -6.20 15.69
C LYS A 81 -2.77 -6.57 14.21
N ARG A 82 -3.30 -5.73 13.33
CA ARG A 82 -3.15 -5.87 11.89
C ARG A 82 -2.19 -4.81 11.35
N TYR A 83 -1.61 -5.09 10.22
CA TYR A 83 -0.85 -4.09 9.47
C TYR A 83 -1.78 -3.00 8.91
N ILE A 84 -1.20 -1.82 8.63
CA ILE A 84 -1.78 -0.82 7.75
C ILE A 84 -1.45 -1.27 6.33
N ASN A 85 -2.46 -1.62 5.54
CA ASN A 85 -2.31 -2.29 4.27
C ASN A 85 -2.55 -1.32 3.10
N CYS A 86 -1.58 -1.24 2.20
CA CYS A 86 -1.69 -0.50 0.95
C CYS A 86 -1.62 -1.47 -0.23
N LEU A 87 -2.53 -1.33 -1.20
CA LEU A 87 -2.49 -2.08 -2.46
C LEU A 87 -2.09 -1.16 -3.60
N SER A 88 -1.10 -1.55 -4.39
CA SER A 88 -0.77 -0.92 -5.67
C SER A 88 -1.34 -1.71 -6.83
N ILE A 89 -2.00 -1.04 -7.78
CA ILE A 89 -2.37 -1.61 -9.08
C ILE A 89 -1.64 -0.81 -10.15
N ALA A 90 -0.53 -1.34 -10.68
CA ALA A 90 0.33 -0.62 -11.61
C ALA A 90 1.20 -1.56 -12.46
N GLY A 91 1.93 -1.01 -13.41
CA GLY A 91 2.91 -1.73 -14.21
C GLY A 91 4.13 -2.13 -13.39
N SER A 92 4.83 -3.18 -13.83
CA SER A 92 6.07 -3.66 -13.23
C SER A 92 7.28 -3.04 -13.94
N ASP A 93 8.16 -2.40 -13.19
CA ASP A 93 9.46 -1.88 -13.64
C ASP A 93 10.60 -2.78 -13.14
N PRO A 94 11.19 -3.65 -13.98
CA PRO A 94 12.26 -4.57 -13.57
C PRO A 94 13.53 -3.87 -13.09
N TYR A 95 13.75 -2.60 -13.47
CA TYR A 95 14.83 -1.77 -12.92
C TYR A 95 14.56 -1.37 -11.46
N GLY A 96 13.30 -1.37 -11.04
CA GLY A 96 12.90 -1.16 -9.64
C GLY A 96 12.76 0.30 -9.23
N GLY A 97 12.83 1.25 -10.16
CA GLY A 97 12.76 2.69 -9.88
C GLY A 97 11.35 3.28 -9.94
N ALA A 98 10.42 2.62 -10.63
CA ALA A 98 9.05 3.06 -10.81
C ALA A 98 8.05 1.91 -10.62
N GLY A 99 6.79 2.11 -11.01
CA GLY A 99 5.74 1.09 -10.97
C GLY A 99 5.55 0.48 -9.60
N ILE A 100 5.06 -0.77 -9.56
CA ILE A 100 4.81 -1.49 -8.30
C ILE A 100 6.07 -1.61 -7.43
N GLN A 101 7.27 -1.64 -8.01
CA GLN A 101 8.51 -1.76 -7.25
C GLN A 101 8.80 -0.49 -6.45
N ALA A 102 8.61 0.70 -7.03
CA ALA A 102 8.71 1.95 -6.29
C ALA A 102 7.59 2.08 -5.25
N ASP A 103 6.37 1.64 -5.60
CA ASP A 103 5.21 1.69 -4.71
C ASP A 103 5.46 0.83 -3.46
N LEU A 104 5.87 -0.44 -3.62
CA LEU A 104 6.15 -1.37 -2.52
C LEU A 104 7.32 -0.88 -1.64
N LYS A 105 8.40 -0.34 -2.24
CA LYS A 105 9.50 0.28 -1.51
C LYS A 105 9.01 1.45 -0.65
N THR A 106 8.18 2.31 -1.23
CA THR A 106 7.61 3.48 -0.55
C THR A 106 6.70 3.06 0.61
N PHE A 107 5.78 2.12 0.38
CA PHE A 107 4.91 1.60 1.43
C PHE A 107 5.72 1.02 2.59
N SER A 108 6.72 0.19 2.28
CA SER A 108 7.58 -0.44 3.29
C SER A 108 8.41 0.60 4.05
N ALA A 109 9.00 1.59 3.38
CA ALA A 109 9.78 2.64 4.00
C ALA A 109 8.93 3.51 4.95
N LEU A 110 7.63 3.66 4.65
CA LEU A 110 6.67 4.41 5.46
C LEU A 110 5.89 3.54 6.46
N GLY A 111 6.32 2.29 6.68
CA GLY A 111 5.76 1.40 7.71
C GLY A 111 4.41 0.77 7.35
N CYS A 112 4.02 0.76 6.08
CA CYS A 112 2.82 0.08 5.60
C CYS A 112 3.16 -1.29 4.98
N TYR A 113 2.27 -2.27 5.15
CA TYR A 113 2.33 -3.52 4.43
C TYR A 113 1.84 -3.30 2.99
N GLY A 114 2.74 -3.47 2.01
CA GLY A 114 2.46 -3.25 0.60
C GLY A 114 2.13 -4.54 -0.13
N SER A 115 0.99 -4.54 -0.84
CA SER A 115 0.61 -5.57 -1.81
C SER A 115 0.56 -4.97 -3.21
N ALA A 116 0.61 -5.80 -4.27
CA ALA A 116 0.56 -5.31 -5.63
C ALA A 116 -0.19 -6.25 -6.59
N ALA A 117 -0.96 -5.65 -7.51
CA ALA A 117 -1.51 -6.28 -8.70
C ALA A 117 -0.86 -5.66 -9.95
N ILE A 118 -0.39 -6.49 -10.88
CA ILE A 118 0.40 -6.05 -12.02
C ILE A 118 -0.50 -5.83 -13.23
N THR A 119 -0.45 -4.63 -13.82
CA THR A 119 -1.20 -4.27 -15.04
C THR A 119 -0.42 -4.52 -16.33
N ALA A 120 0.91 -4.44 -16.27
CA ALA A 120 1.81 -4.67 -17.39
C ALA A 120 3.18 -5.14 -16.93
N LEU A 121 3.82 -5.94 -17.76
CA LEU A 121 5.24 -6.26 -17.65
C LEU A 121 6.01 -5.38 -18.63
N THR A 122 7.08 -4.74 -18.18
CA THR A 122 7.95 -3.94 -19.03
C THR A 122 9.32 -4.55 -19.20
N VAL A 123 9.95 -4.28 -20.33
CA VAL A 123 11.38 -4.43 -20.56
C VAL A 123 11.98 -3.05 -20.44
N GLN A 124 12.45 -2.70 -19.25
CA GLN A 124 12.82 -1.34 -18.87
C GLN A 124 14.09 -1.32 -18.01
N ASN A 125 14.84 -0.24 -18.15
CA ASN A 125 15.97 0.09 -17.28
C ASN A 125 16.10 1.62 -17.15
N SER A 126 17.19 2.11 -16.56
CA SER A 126 17.42 3.55 -16.37
C SER A 126 17.44 4.38 -17.68
N THR A 127 17.64 3.74 -18.84
CA THR A 127 17.67 4.43 -20.15
C THR A 127 16.31 4.49 -20.85
N GLY A 128 15.30 3.80 -20.32
CA GLY A 128 13.91 3.88 -20.81
C GLY A 128 13.23 2.53 -20.99
N VAL A 129 12.02 2.58 -21.51
CA VAL A 129 11.14 1.43 -21.80
C VAL A 129 11.38 0.94 -23.22
N LYS A 130 11.83 -0.31 -23.37
CA LYS A 130 12.02 -0.95 -24.68
C LYS A 130 10.77 -1.66 -25.18
N ARG A 131 9.98 -2.23 -24.28
CA ARG A 131 8.74 -2.95 -24.57
C ARG A 131 7.85 -2.99 -23.35
N SER A 132 6.54 -2.95 -23.55
CA SER A 132 5.52 -3.20 -22.55
C SER A 132 4.53 -4.23 -23.08
N VAL A 133 4.07 -5.12 -22.20
CA VAL A 133 3.03 -6.12 -22.47
C VAL A 133 1.97 -5.99 -21.39
N ALA A 134 0.74 -5.69 -21.80
CA ALA A 134 -0.40 -5.63 -20.87
C ALA A 134 -0.68 -7.03 -20.28
N VAL A 135 -1.03 -7.07 -19.01
CA VAL A 135 -1.66 -8.23 -18.38
C VAL A 135 -3.13 -8.25 -18.79
N ASP A 136 -3.71 -9.43 -18.92
CA ASP A 136 -5.13 -9.57 -19.20
C ASP A 136 -5.98 -8.85 -18.14
N ALA A 137 -7.02 -8.14 -18.56
CA ALA A 137 -7.83 -7.31 -17.68
C ALA A 137 -8.54 -8.13 -16.57
N GLN A 138 -8.96 -9.36 -16.88
CA GLN A 138 -9.57 -10.25 -15.90
C GLN A 138 -8.52 -10.73 -14.88
N MET A 139 -7.30 -11.03 -15.32
CA MET A 139 -6.19 -11.38 -14.43
C MET A 139 -5.82 -10.21 -13.49
N VAL A 140 -5.84 -8.96 -13.96
CA VAL A 140 -5.63 -7.78 -13.11
C VAL A 140 -6.70 -7.70 -12.02
N TYR A 141 -7.97 -7.90 -12.40
CA TYR A 141 -9.06 -7.95 -11.43
C TYR A 141 -8.85 -9.06 -10.39
N GLU A 142 -8.55 -10.27 -10.82
CA GLU A 142 -8.41 -11.44 -9.95
C GLU A 142 -7.23 -11.31 -8.98
N GLN A 143 -6.08 -10.77 -9.43
CA GLN A 143 -4.95 -10.48 -8.55
C GLN A 143 -5.36 -9.54 -7.39
N ALA A 144 -6.03 -8.44 -7.71
CA ALA A 144 -6.43 -7.48 -6.71
C ALA A 144 -7.58 -8.00 -5.83
N ALA A 145 -8.57 -8.68 -6.41
CA ALA A 145 -9.68 -9.30 -5.69
C ALA A 145 -9.19 -10.31 -4.65
N ALA A 146 -8.24 -11.17 -5.00
CA ALA A 146 -7.65 -12.14 -4.08
C ALA A 146 -7.01 -11.47 -2.84
N VAL A 147 -6.44 -10.26 -3.01
CA VAL A 147 -5.89 -9.50 -1.87
C VAL A 147 -7.02 -8.88 -1.03
N PHE A 148 -8.04 -8.31 -1.66
CA PHE A 148 -9.20 -7.74 -0.95
C PHE A 148 -10.03 -8.78 -0.21
N ASP A 149 -10.10 -10.01 -0.73
CA ASP A 149 -10.84 -11.12 -0.11
C ASP A 149 -10.15 -11.62 1.17
N ASP A 150 -8.84 -11.41 1.31
CA ASP A 150 -8.03 -11.92 2.41
C ASP A 150 -7.75 -10.86 3.48
N ILE A 151 -7.40 -9.63 3.06
CA ILE A 151 -7.00 -8.56 3.99
C ILE A 151 -7.75 -7.26 3.74
N THR A 152 -7.98 -6.49 4.81
CA THR A 152 -8.53 -5.12 4.70
C THR A 152 -7.49 -4.20 4.09
N ILE A 153 -7.83 -3.50 2.99
CA ILE A 153 -6.99 -2.49 2.35
C ILE A 153 -7.38 -1.10 2.85
N ASP A 154 -6.42 -0.39 3.44
CA ASP A 154 -6.61 0.96 3.99
C ASP A 154 -6.46 2.05 2.92
N ALA A 155 -5.59 1.82 1.92
CA ALA A 155 -5.49 2.68 0.73
C ALA A 155 -5.15 1.88 -0.52
N LEU A 156 -5.79 2.26 -1.64
CA LEU A 156 -5.52 1.76 -2.98
C LEU A 156 -4.78 2.84 -3.78
N LYS A 157 -3.61 2.51 -4.32
CA LYS A 157 -2.89 3.35 -5.28
C LYS A 157 -2.99 2.72 -6.66
N ILE A 158 -3.36 3.52 -7.65
CA ILE A 158 -3.44 3.13 -9.06
C ILE A 158 -2.39 3.93 -9.83
N GLY A 159 -1.56 3.23 -10.61
CA GLY A 159 -0.58 3.82 -11.51
C GLY A 159 -0.91 3.56 -12.98
N MET A 160 0.05 3.05 -13.75
CA MET A 160 -0.10 2.72 -15.17
C MET A 160 -1.22 1.72 -15.41
N THR A 161 -2.27 2.11 -16.15
CA THR A 161 -3.48 1.31 -16.42
C THR A 161 -3.52 0.69 -17.82
N VAL A 162 -2.64 1.09 -18.72
CA VAL A 162 -2.38 0.55 -20.06
C VAL A 162 -3.51 0.75 -21.08
N ASN A 163 -4.74 0.27 -20.80
CA ASN A 163 -5.85 0.28 -21.75
C ASN A 163 -7.23 0.37 -21.06
N SER A 164 -8.26 0.61 -21.85
CA SER A 164 -9.65 0.74 -21.39
C SER A 164 -10.18 -0.52 -20.68
N GLY A 165 -9.76 -1.72 -21.10
CA GLY A 165 -10.16 -2.97 -20.47
C GLY A 165 -9.67 -3.09 -19.01
N ILE A 166 -8.41 -2.77 -18.76
CA ILE A 166 -7.83 -2.75 -17.42
C ILE A 166 -8.47 -1.66 -16.55
N ILE A 167 -8.71 -0.46 -17.13
CA ILE A 167 -9.41 0.62 -16.42
C ILE A 167 -10.79 0.17 -15.95
N ARG A 168 -11.57 -0.50 -16.80
CA ARG A 168 -12.89 -1.05 -16.44
C ARG A 168 -12.79 -2.16 -15.40
N ALA A 169 -11.76 -3.01 -15.46
CA ALA A 169 -11.52 -4.03 -14.45
C ALA A 169 -11.26 -3.41 -13.07
N ILE A 170 -10.42 -2.37 -13.00
CA ILE A 170 -10.14 -1.61 -11.76
C ILE A 170 -11.41 -0.87 -11.29
N THR A 171 -12.17 -0.25 -12.20
CA THR A 171 -13.45 0.40 -11.88
C THR A 171 -14.44 -0.58 -11.25
N ARG A 172 -14.57 -1.79 -11.81
CA ARG A 172 -15.39 -2.87 -11.26
C ARG A 172 -14.91 -3.28 -9.86
N LEU A 173 -13.58 -3.42 -9.67
CA LEU A 173 -12.98 -3.76 -8.39
C LEU A 173 -13.35 -2.73 -7.30
N ILE A 174 -13.16 -1.45 -7.58
CA ILE A 174 -13.49 -0.38 -6.63
C ILE A 174 -14.98 -0.37 -6.29
N LYS A 175 -15.86 -0.59 -7.27
CA LYS A 175 -17.31 -0.70 -7.07
C LYS A 175 -17.71 -1.96 -6.29
N THR A 176 -16.89 -2.99 -6.27
CA THR A 176 -17.15 -4.24 -5.52
C THR A 176 -16.68 -4.13 -4.06
N TYR A 177 -15.47 -3.62 -3.83
CA TYR A 177 -14.82 -3.64 -2.53
C TYR A 177 -14.89 -2.32 -1.75
N HIS A 178 -15.26 -1.22 -2.42
CA HIS A 178 -15.44 0.11 -1.83
C HIS A 178 -14.27 0.59 -0.94
N PRO A 179 -13.01 0.57 -1.42
CA PRO A 179 -11.88 1.06 -0.65
C PRO A 179 -12.09 2.53 -0.27
N ALA A 180 -11.84 2.88 1.00
CA ALA A 180 -12.11 4.23 1.53
C ALA A 180 -11.21 5.31 0.91
N THR A 181 -10.00 4.94 0.51
CA THR A 181 -9.02 5.86 -0.08
C THR A 181 -8.49 5.28 -1.39
N VAL A 182 -8.67 6.04 -2.47
CA VAL A 182 -8.20 5.69 -3.83
C VAL A 182 -7.37 6.84 -4.38
N ILE A 183 -6.08 6.59 -4.61
CA ILE A 183 -5.13 7.55 -5.18
C ILE A 183 -4.81 7.11 -6.61
N LEU A 184 -5.09 7.96 -7.59
CA LEU A 184 -4.80 7.72 -9.00
C LEU A 184 -3.65 8.60 -9.47
N ASP A 185 -2.56 7.99 -9.89
CA ASP A 185 -1.51 8.64 -10.70
C ASP A 185 -1.82 8.34 -12.18
N PRO A 186 -2.34 9.30 -12.95
CA PRO A 186 -2.90 9.05 -14.29
C PRO A 186 -1.79 8.99 -15.34
N VAL A 187 -0.87 8.03 -15.20
CA VAL A 187 0.33 7.92 -16.04
C VAL A 187 -0.05 7.71 -17.50
N MET A 188 0.13 8.75 -18.33
CA MET A 188 -0.18 8.75 -19.78
C MET A 188 1.04 8.56 -20.64
N VAL A 189 2.20 9.02 -20.16
CA VAL A 189 3.47 8.98 -20.87
C VAL A 189 4.56 8.54 -19.90
N SER A 190 5.45 7.66 -20.33
CA SER A 190 6.62 7.26 -19.51
C SER A 190 7.62 8.41 -19.41
N SER A 191 8.53 8.34 -18.41
CA SER A 191 9.63 9.31 -18.28
C SER A 191 10.54 9.38 -19.50
N SER A 192 10.51 8.36 -20.38
CA SER A 192 11.24 8.31 -21.66
C SER A 192 10.41 8.80 -22.86
N GLY A 193 9.21 9.38 -22.64
CA GLY A 193 8.35 9.92 -23.69
C GLY A 193 7.50 8.88 -24.44
N HIS A 194 7.47 7.62 -23.98
CA HIS A 194 6.63 6.60 -24.61
C HIS A 194 5.16 6.77 -24.17
N ARG A 195 4.23 6.87 -25.16
CA ARG A 195 2.78 6.96 -24.88
C ARG A 195 2.28 5.63 -24.30
N LEU A 196 1.59 5.70 -23.17
CA LEU A 196 1.11 4.56 -22.40
C LEU A 196 -0.41 4.38 -22.43
N LEU A 197 -1.16 5.46 -22.79
CA LEU A 197 -2.61 5.44 -22.95
C LEU A 197 -3.01 6.01 -24.31
N ASP A 198 -4.00 5.40 -24.95
CA ASP A 198 -4.68 5.93 -26.12
C ASP A 198 -5.86 6.85 -25.73
N GLU A 199 -6.51 7.46 -26.73
CA GLU A 199 -7.60 8.42 -26.50
C GLU A 199 -8.85 7.78 -25.91
N GLU A 200 -9.15 6.54 -26.30
CA GLU A 200 -10.27 5.78 -25.74
C GLU A 200 -10.03 5.48 -24.24
N ALA A 201 -8.82 5.04 -23.90
CA ALA A 201 -8.46 4.77 -22.53
C ALA A 201 -8.51 6.03 -21.65
N ILE A 202 -8.07 7.19 -22.17
CA ILE A 202 -8.17 8.48 -21.46
C ILE A 202 -9.64 8.86 -21.21
N LYS A 203 -10.52 8.64 -22.19
CA LYS A 203 -11.96 8.88 -22.03
C LYS A 203 -12.54 7.99 -20.92
N VAL A 204 -12.28 6.68 -20.98
CA VAL A 204 -12.75 5.71 -19.97
C VAL A 204 -12.17 6.04 -18.58
N LEU A 205 -10.91 6.46 -18.51
CA LEU A 205 -10.28 6.91 -17.26
C LEU A 205 -11.07 8.07 -16.62
N LYS A 206 -11.40 9.10 -17.41
CA LYS A 206 -12.16 10.28 -16.94
C LYS A 206 -13.58 9.93 -16.53
N GLU A 207 -14.29 9.18 -17.37
CA GLU A 207 -15.72 8.94 -17.19
C GLU A 207 -16.05 7.84 -16.19
N GLU A 208 -15.20 6.81 -16.08
CA GLU A 208 -15.53 5.63 -15.28
C GLU A 208 -14.68 5.49 -14.01
N LEU A 209 -13.37 5.80 -14.04
CA LEU A 209 -12.46 5.57 -12.92
C LEU A 209 -12.29 6.79 -12.02
N MET A 210 -12.02 7.97 -12.60
CA MET A 210 -11.76 9.20 -11.82
C MET A 210 -12.91 9.57 -10.86
N PRO A 211 -14.21 9.34 -11.18
CA PRO A 211 -15.31 9.58 -10.25
C PRO A 211 -15.24 8.76 -8.94
N LEU A 212 -14.47 7.69 -8.93
CA LEU A 212 -14.30 6.80 -7.78
C LEU A 212 -13.01 7.10 -6.99
N CYS A 213 -12.20 8.07 -7.45
CA CYS A 213 -10.94 8.41 -6.84
C CYS A 213 -11.09 9.48 -5.76
N THR A 214 -10.37 9.30 -4.65
CA THR A 214 -10.22 10.33 -3.61
C THR A 214 -9.30 11.44 -4.09
N LEU A 215 -8.19 11.08 -4.75
CA LEU A 215 -7.19 12.01 -5.27
C LEU A 215 -6.69 11.56 -6.62
N VAL A 216 -6.53 12.52 -7.55
CA VAL A 216 -5.82 12.33 -8.83
C VAL A 216 -4.59 13.23 -8.83
N THR A 217 -3.42 12.71 -9.27
CA THR A 217 -2.13 13.39 -9.20
C THR A 217 -1.50 13.64 -10.58
N PRO A 218 -2.12 14.40 -11.48
CA PRO A 218 -1.59 14.65 -12.80
C PRO A 218 -0.35 15.56 -12.76
N ASN A 219 0.61 15.30 -13.64
CA ASN A 219 1.62 16.29 -14.02
C ASN A 219 1.00 17.33 -14.98
N ILE A 220 1.76 18.37 -15.35
CA ILE A 220 1.23 19.46 -16.19
C ILE A 220 0.71 18.96 -17.54
N PRO A 221 1.44 18.13 -18.33
CA PRO A 221 0.90 17.58 -19.58
C PRO A 221 -0.36 16.71 -19.40
N GLU A 222 -0.39 15.91 -18.35
CA GLU A 222 -1.56 15.07 -18.01
C GLU A 222 -2.76 15.94 -17.60
N LEU A 223 -2.52 16.99 -16.83
CA LEU A 223 -3.54 17.95 -16.41
C LEU A 223 -4.19 18.63 -17.62
N GLU A 224 -3.38 19.08 -18.60
CA GLU A 224 -3.83 19.71 -19.84
C GLU A 224 -4.72 18.74 -20.65
N VAL A 225 -4.30 17.50 -20.82
CA VAL A 225 -5.08 16.47 -21.52
C VAL A 225 -6.39 16.19 -20.80
N LEU A 226 -6.37 16.00 -19.49
CA LEU A 226 -7.55 15.68 -18.68
C LEU A 226 -8.55 16.84 -18.63
N SER A 227 -8.08 18.08 -18.64
CA SER A 227 -8.92 19.28 -18.61
C SER A 227 -9.41 19.74 -19.97
N GLY A 228 -8.88 19.16 -21.08
CA GLY A 228 -9.16 19.62 -22.44
C GLY A 228 -8.55 20.99 -22.74
N GLY A 229 -7.30 21.21 -22.34
CA GLY A 229 -6.51 22.40 -22.66
C GLY A 229 -6.58 23.53 -21.63
N ALA A 230 -7.21 23.32 -20.45
CA ALA A 230 -7.12 24.30 -19.37
C ALA A 230 -5.81 24.11 -18.59
N GLU A 231 -5.36 25.15 -17.87
CA GLU A 231 -4.09 25.16 -17.15
C GLU A 231 -4.26 25.43 -15.64
N GLY A 232 -3.29 24.99 -14.85
CA GLY A 232 -3.14 25.31 -13.45
C GLY A 232 -4.35 24.93 -12.58
N ILE A 233 -4.70 25.79 -11.63
CA ILE A 233 -5.81 25.57 -10.67
C ILE A 233 -7.16 25.52 -11.41
N ALA A 234 -7.34 26.27 -12.50
CA ALA A 234 -8.58 26.25 -13.30
C ALA A 234 -8.82 24.88 -13.94
N ALA A 235 -7.76 24.25 -14.46
CA ALA A 235 -7.82 22.89 -14.99
C ALA A 235 -8.21 21.88 -13.91
N ALA A 236 -7.58 21.96 -12.74
CA ALA A 236 -7.90 21.07 -11.62
C ALA A 236 -9.36 21.21 -11.16
N ARG A 237 -9.88 22.43 -11.06
CA ARG A 237 -11.30 22.68 -10.73
C ARG A 237 -12.24 22.11 -11.78
N LYS A 238 -11.93 22.28 -13.07
CA LYS A 238 -12.71 21.71 -14.17
C LYS A 238 -12.75 20.17 -14.07
N ILE A 239 -11.61 19.54 -13.83
CA ILE A 239 -11.54 18.08 -13.62
C ILE A 239 -12.43 17.66 -12.44
N ILE A 240 -12.36 18.34 -11.29
CA ILE A 240 -13.19 18.04 -10.13
C ILE A 240 -14.69 18.20 -10.45
N GLU A 241 -15.06 19.26 -11.17
CA GLU A 241 -16.43 19.50 -11.59
C GLU A 241 -16.96 18.40 -12.52
N GLU A 242 -16.17 17.98 -13.48
CA GLU A 242 -16.56 16.95 -14.46
C GLU A 242 -16.57 15.53 -13.87
N THR A 243 -15.58 15.20 -13.04
CA THR A 243 -15.39 13.82 -12.56
C THR A 243 -15.92 13.58 -11.14
N LYS A 244 -16.14 14.63 -10.35
CA LYS A 244 -16.55 14.55 -8.93
C LYS A 244 -15.48 13.93 -8.02
N CYS A 245 -14.22 13.73 -8.47
CA CYS A 245 -13.14 13.34 -7.57
C CYS A 245 -12.96 14.40 -6.47
N ALA A 246 -12.57 13.99 -5.26
CA ALA A 246 -12.53 14.92 -4.13
C ALA A 246 -11.36 15.92 -4.22
N PHE A 247 -10.22 15.47 -4.75
CA PHE A 247 -9.01 16.27 -4.86
C PHE A 247 -8.27 16.03 -6.18
N VAL A 248 -7.59 17.08 -6.66
CA VAL A 248 -6.59 17.01 -7.72
C VAL A 248 -5.29 17.64 -7.23
N LEU A 249 -4.16 16.95 -7.35
CA LEU A 249 -2.83 17.46 -7.05
C LEU A 249 -2.12 17.83 -8.36
N VAL A 250 -1.98 19.14 -8.62
CA VAL A 250 -1.22 19.68 -9.74
C VAL A 250 0.26 19.66 -9.37
N LYS A 251 1.05 18.80 -10.04
CA LYS A 251 2.49 18.65 -9.76
C LYS A 251 3.28 19.75 -10.48
N GLY A 252 3.91 20.65 -9.70
CA GLY A 252 4.68 21.79 -10.21
C GLY A 252 6.13 21.51 -10.57
N GLY A 253 6.60 20.26 -10.48
CA GLY A 253 8.02 19.92 -10.66
C GLY A 253 8.62 20.22 -12.04
N HIS A 254 7.81 20.44 -13.07
CA HIS A 254 8.22 20.78 -14.43
C HIS A 254 8.28 22.30 -14.70
N LEU A 255 7.84 23.12 -13.74
CA LEU A 255 7.88 24.59 -13.89
C LEU A 255 9.29 25.12 -13.60
N GLU A 256 9.66 26.24 -14.26
CA GLU A 256 10.85 26.97 -13.91
C GLU A 256 10.72 27.59 -12.50
N GLY A 257 11.82 27.64 -11.75
CA GLY A 257 11.83 28.16 -10.39
C GLY A 257 11.56 27.12 -9.31
N GLN A 258 10.89 27.53 -8.23
CA GLN A 258 10.57 26.66 -7.09
C GLN A 258 9.44 25.68 -7.45
N PRO A 259 9.64 24.36 -7.35
CA PRO A 259 8.63 23.37 -7.68
C PRO A 259 7.51 23.38 -6.63
N THR A 260 6.46 24.14 -6.87
CA THR A 260 5.29 24.20 -5.98
C THR A 260 4.20 23.27 -6.50
N ASP A 261 3.80 22.31 -5.70
CA ASP A 261 2.61 21.48 -5.99
C ASP A 261 1.38 22.15 -5.37
N CYS A 262 0.24 22.07 -6.05
CA CYS A 262 -1.00 22.66 -5.57
C CYS A 262 -2.09 21.59 -5.45
N LEU A 263 -2.57 21.32 -4.23
CA LEU A 263 -3.72 20.46 -3.99
C LEU A 263 -4.99 21.30 -4.11
N VAL A 264 -5.91 20.87 -4.94
CA VAL A 264 -7.17 21.55 -5.20
C VAL A 264 -8.33 20.66 -4.81
N SER A 265 -9.30 21.22 -4.09
CA SER A 265 -10.64 20.65 -3.89
C SER A 265 -11.69 21.56 -4.48
N ALA A 266 -12.97 21.19 -4.39
CA ALA A 266 -14.06 22.04 -4.87
C ALA A 266 -14.02 23.47 -4.29
N ASN A 267 -13.63 23.60 -2.99
CA ASN A 267 -13.76 24.87 -2.26
C ASN A 267 -12.42 25.45 -1.76
N ARG A 268 -11.33 24.70 -1.81
CA ARG A 268 -10.05 25.10 -1.20
C ARG A 268 -8.86 24.68 -2.06
N THR A 269 -7.76 25.41 -1.88
CA THR A 269 -6.44 25.09 -2.44
C THR A 269 -5.41 25.12 -1.33
N TRP A 270 -4.36 24.31 -1.46
CA TRP A 270 -3.20 24.27 -0.58
C TRP A 270 -1.94 24.20 -1.43
N ASP A 271 -0.99 25.06 -1.15
CA ASP A 271 0.28 25.10 -1.86
C ASP A 271 1.37 24.41 -1.04
N PHE A 272 2.15 23.61 -1.71
CA PHE A 272 3.27 22.87 -1.15
C PHE A 272 4.56 23.28 -1.90
N PRO A 273 5.22 24.34 -1.46
CA PRO A 273 6.51 24.73 -2.02
C PRO A 273 7.55 23.64 -1.75
N GLY A 274 8.34 23.31 -2.76
CA GLY A 274 9.37 22.28 -2.68
C GLY A 274 10.76 22.83 -2.97
N ARG A 275 11.78 22.01 -2.78
CA ARG A 275 13.16 22.33 -3.15
C ARG A 275 13.52 21.55 -4.40
N ARG A 276 14.19 22.20 -5.35
CA ARG A 276 14.78 21.52 -6.50
C ARG A 276 16.06 20.83 -6.05
N VAL A 277 16.12 19.53 -6.21
CA VAL A 277 17.32 18.72 -5.99
C VAL A 277 18.01 18.55 -7.34
N ASP A 278 19.28 18.96 -7.43
CA ASP A 278 20.08 18.76 -8.64
C ASP A 278 20.54 17.32 -8.71
N THR A 279 19.81 16.52 -9.46
CA THR A 279 20.10 15.10 -9.65
C THR A 279 19.48 14.58 -10.96
N ARG A 280 20.16 13.60 -11.57
CA ARG A 280 19.59 12.80 -12.66
C ARG A 280 18.72 11.63 -12.20
N ASN A 281 18.72 11.32 -10.89
CA ASN A 281 18.05 10.16 -10.31
C ASN A 281 16.58 10.47 -9.98
N THR A 282 15.82 10.85 -11.01
CA THR A 282 14.42 11.29 -10.90
C THR A 282 13.40 10.24 -11.33
N HIS A 283 13.87 9.05 -11.78
CA HIS A 283 12.99 7.99 -12.23
C HIS A 283 12.08 7.48 -11.11
N GLY A 284 10.75 7.47 -11.37
CA GLY A 284 9.73 7.03 -10.43
C GLY A 284 9.27 8.06 -9.41
N THR A 285 9.68 9.33 -9.52
CA THR A 285 9.25 10.41 -8.60
C THR A 285 7.72 10.51 -8.48
N GLY A 286 6.98 10.41 -9.60
CA GLY A 286 5.51 10.45 -9.59
C GLY A 286 4.90 9.26 -8.86
N CYS A 287 5.36 8.05 -9.17
CA CYS A 287 4.92 6.81 -8.49
C CYS A 287 5.21 6.87 -6.99
N THR A 288 6.41 7.33 -6.60
CA THR A 288 6.81 7.47 -5.19
C THR A 288 5.94 8.50 -4.47
N LEU A 289 5.66 9.65 -5.09
CA LEU A 289 4.80 10.68 -4.49
C LEU A 289 3.38 10.15 -4.24
N SER A 290 2.75 9.57 -5.26
CA SER A 290 1.38 9.05 -5.15
C SER A 290 1.28 7.89 -4.14
N SER A 291 2.30 7.04 -4.06
CA SER A 291 2.37 5.95 -3.08
C SER A 291 2.64 6.44 -1.66
N ALA A 292 3.48 7.46 -1.48
CA ALA A 292 3.67 8.09 -0.18
C ALA A 292 2.40 8.76 0.33
N ILE A 293 1.65 9.45 -0.55
CA ILE A 293 0.33 10.01 -0.20
C ILE A 293 -0.63 8.89 0.23
N ALA A 294 -0.68 7.77 -0.50
CA ALA A 294 -1.50 6.62 -0.16
C ALA A 294 -1.12 6.03 1.21
N ALA A 295 0.18 5.87 1.49
CA ALA A 295 0.68 5.36 2.76
C ALA A 295 0.28 6.26 3.95
N TYR A 296 0.48 7.57 3.84
CA TYR A 296 0.09 8.50 4.90
C TYR A 296 -1.43 8.57 5.08
N ALA A 297 -2.20 8.56 3.99
CA ALA A 297 -3.67 8.51 4.06
C ALA A 297 -4.16 7.20 4.72
N ALA A 298 -3.54 6.06 4.43
CA ALA A 298 -3.81 4.78 5.08
C ALA A 298 -3.56 4.81 6.60
N GLN A 299 -2.60 5.64 7.05
CA GLN A 299 -2.31 5.89 8.47
C GLN A 299 -3.31 6.85 9.14
N GLY A 300 -4.34 7.29 8.43
CA GLY A 300 -5.37 8.20 8.95
C GLY A 300 -5.01 9.69 8.90
N VAL A 301 -3.95 10.05 8.18
CA VAL A 301 -3.52 11.44 7.98
C VAL A 301 -4.45 12.14 6.99
N SER A 302 -4.83 13.38 7.24
CA SER A 302 -5.67 14.16 6.32
C SER A 302 -5.01 14.35 4.95
N MET A 303 -5.78 14.44 3.87
CA MET A 303 -5.22 14.53 2.51
C MET A 303 -4.23 15.70 2.33
N PRO A 304 -4.50 16.94 2.81
CA PRO A 304 -3.50 18.00 2.70
C PRO A 304 -2.20 17.71 3.47
N GLU A 305 -2.30 17.13 4.66
CA GLU A 305 -1.13 16.76 5.45
C GLU A 305 -0.36 15.58 4.82
N ALA A 306 -1.08 14.58 4.27
CA ALA A 306 -0.49 13.45 3.55
C ALA A 306 0.32 13.92 2.33
N VAL A 307 -0.21 14.89 1.56
CA VAL A 307 0.52 15.49 0.43
C VAL A 307 1.79 16.21 0.90
N GLY A 308 1.70 17.01 1.97
CA GLY A 308 2.87 17.70 2.52
C GLY A 308 3.97 16.75 2.98
N LYS A 309 3.60 15.71 3.73
CA LYS A 309 4.53 14.67 4.19
C LYS A 309 5.14 13.88 3.02
N ALA A 310 4.32 13.50 2.04
CA ALA A 310 4.77 12.77 0.86
C ALA A 310 5.75 13.59 0.01
N LYS A 311 5.51 14.91 -0.15
CA LYS A 311 6.42 15.80 -0.84
C LYS A 311 7.78 15.88 -0.13
N ALA A 312 7.78 16.06 1.18
CA ALA A 312 9.01 16.05 1.97
C ALA A 312 9.76 14.71 1.85
N TYR A 313 9.06 13.60 1.92
CA TYR A 313 9.64 12.26 1.73
C TYR A 313 10.34 12.14 0.36
N VAL A 314 9.68 12.56 -0.73
CA VAL A 314 10.26 12.53 -2.09
C VAL A 314 11.50 13.42 -2.19
N GLU A 315 11.48 14.63 -1.60
CA GLU A 315 12.63 15.54 -1.61
C GLU A 315 13.84 14.92 -0.88
N HIS A 316 13.62 14.31 0.27
CA HIS A 316 14.68 13.61 1.01
C HIS A 316 15.20 12.40 0.25
N ALA A 317 14.31 11.59 -0.37
CA ALA A 317 14.69 10.44 -1.17
C ALA A 317 15.52 10.83 -2.41
N LEU A 318 15.18 11.96 -3.06
CA LEU A 318 15.96 12.53 -4.16
C LEU A 318 17.33 13.02 -3.68
N ALA A 319 17.38 13.76 -2.58
CA ALA A 319 18.63 14.27 -2.01
C ALA A 319 19.58 13.14 -1.59
N ALA A 320 19.06 12.13 -0.91
CA ALA A 320 19.84 10.97 -0.48
C ALA A 320 20.30 10.07 -1.65
N GLY A 321 19.61 10.14 -2.78
CA GLY A 321 19.99 9.42 -4.00
C GLY A 321 20.84 10.23 -4.98
N ALA A 322 21.09 11.52 -4.72
CA ALA A 322 21.65 12.44 -5.71
C ALA A 322 23.03 12.03 -6.25
N GLU A 323 23.90 11.60 -5.36
CA GLU A 323 25.29 11.21 -5.68
C GLU A 323 25.45 9.73 -6.07
N ILE A 324 24.36 8.95 -6.04
CA ILE A 324 24.42 7.51 -6.33
C ILE A 324 24.46 7.29 -7.85
N ASN A 325 25.40 6.48 -8.29
CA ASN A 325 25.42 6.02 -9.66
C ASN A 325 24.41 4.87 -9.85
N ALA A 326 23.17 5.24 -10.17
CA ALA A 326 22.05 4.32 -10.31
C ALA A 326 21.78 3.92 -11.77
N GLY A 327 22.83 3.76 -12.58
CA GLY A 327 22.75 3.31 -13.97
C GLY A 327 23.17 4.34 -15.00
N LYS A 328 23.02 4.02 -16.30
CA LYS A 328 23.51 4.83 -17.43
C LYS A 328 22.58 6.00 -17.80
N GLY A 329 21.32 5.93 -17.42
CA GLY A 329 20.28 6.94 -17.73
C GLY A 329 19.77 7.65 -16.48
N HIS A 330 18.45 7.92 -16.44
CA HIS A 330 17.77 8.46 -15.27
C HIS A 330 17.71 7.39 -14.18
N GLY A 331 18.45 7.59 -13.09
CA GLY A 331 18.50 6.67 -11.97
C GLY A 331 17.27 6.80 -11.07
N SER A 332 17.12 5.85 -10.13
CA SER A 332 16.11 5.87 -9.09
C SER A 332 16.62 6.64 -7.88
N MET A 333 15.70 7.29 -7.16
CA MET A 333 15.97 7.89 -5.85
C MET A 333 16.23 6.82 -4.77
N ASN A 334 16.72 7.22 -3.60
CA ASN A 334 16.90 6.34 -2.44
C ASN A 334 15.65 6.34 -1.56
N HIS A 335 14.80 5.32 -1.70
CA HIS A 335 13.55 5.18 -0.93
C HIS A 335 13.78 4.91 0.56
N PHE A 336 14.97 4.44 0.97
CA PHE A 336 15.26 3.97 2.32
C PHE A 336 16.23 4.89 3.09
N PHE A 337 16.17 6.20 2.84
CA PHE A 337 17.06 7.19 3.46
C PHE A 337 16.87 7.34 4.99
N GLU A 338 15.69 6.96 5.51
CA GLU A 338 15.42 6.88 6.95
C GLU A 338 15.42 5.41 7.38
N GLY A 339 16.53 4.90 7.87
CA GLY A 339 16.59 3.52 8.36
C GLY A 339 17.81 2.75 7.88
N HIS A 340 17.61 1.60 7.25
CA HIS A 340 18.70 0.82 6.70
C HIS A 340 19.11 1.38 5.33
N GLU A 341 20.15 2.17 5.31
CA GLU A 341 20.74 2.65 4.07
C GLU A 341 21.16 1.47 3.18
N LEU A 342 20.92 1.60 1.88
CA LEU A 342 21.43 0.65 0.90
C LEU A 342 22.95 0.75 0.92
N MET A 343 23.64 -0.39 1.13
CA MET A 343 25.10 -0.43 1.12
C MET A 343 25.61 -0.01 -0.26
N THR A 344 26.56 0.92 -0.28
CA THR A 344 27.30 1.35 -1.47
C THR A 344 28.71 0.77 -1.45
N ARG A 345 29.30 0.53 -2.61
CA ARG A 345 30.72 0.12 -2.77
C ARG A 345 31.50 1.20 -3.48
#